data_d4befef6b277cb0d6267cbee2a3390f8
#
_entry.id   d4befef6b277cb0d6267cbee2a3390f8
#
_cell.length_a   1.000
_cell.length_b   1.000
_cell.length_c   1.000
_cell.angle_alpha   90.00
_cell.angle_beta   90.00
_cell.angle_gamma   90.00
#
_symmetry.space_group_name_H-M   'P 1'
#
loop_
_entity.id
_entity.type
_entity.pdbx_description
1 polymer ?
#
loop_
_entity_poly.entity_id
_entity_poly.type
_entity_poly.pdbx_seq_one_letter_code
_entity_poly.pdbx_strand_id
1 'polypeptide(L)'
;MDPKEIVRRGYDALSVRYDEAYGGESKYRTWIDQLLERFDDGSRVLDVGCGSGLPLARELAAAGHAVTGVDISEVQIRRARELVPQAEFVLADAASLDFAAGSFDAVVSFYALIHLPQDEQRQLLRNIATWLRPGGWFVCTMGEQAWTGVDGDWLDSGVSMWWSHADAGTNRGWIAESGLVVEEQEFVAEGDSGHMLFWARRPF
;
A
#
# COMPACT_ATOMS: atom_id res chain seq x y z
N MET A 1 11.21 21.27 1.14
CA MET A 1 9.77 20.87 1.12
C MET A 1 9.71 19.51 1.77
N ASP A 2 8.71 19.24 2.59
CA ASP A 2 8.49 17.92 3.18
C ASP A 2 8.27 16.91 2.04
N PRO A 3 8.99 15.77 2.02
CA PRO A 3 8.81 14.73 1.01
C PRO A 3 7.36 14.26 0.86
N LYS A 4 6.65 14.06 1.96
CA LYS A 4 5.25 13.63 1.94
C LYS A 4 4.32 14.68 1.33
N GLU A 5 4.65 15.97 1.44
CA GLU A 5 3.90 17.02 0.78
C GLU A 5 4.07 16.99 -0.76
N ILE A 6 5.26 16.60 -1.26
CA ILE A 6 5.47 16.38 -2.70
C ILE A 6 4.58 15.22 -3.17
N VAL A 7 4.57 14.12 -2.44
CA VAL A 7 3.73 12.93 -2.73
C VAL A 7 2.24 13.30 -2.75
N ARG A 8 1.75 13.94 -1.68
CA ARG A 8 0.36 14.36 -1.58
C ARG A 8 -0.07 15.21 -2.77
N ARG A 9 0.72 16.24 -3.12
CA ARG A 9 0.44 17.13 -4.28
C ARG A 9 0.49 16.38 -5.60
N GLY A 10 1.42 15.44 -5.76
CA GLY A 10 1.52 14.61 -6.95
C GLY A 10 0.26 13.80 -7.17
N TYR A 11 -0.22 13.10 -6.16
CA TYR A 11 -1.46 12.31 -6.24
C TYR A 11 -2.71 13.19 -6.32
N ASP A 12 -2.75 14.36 -5.67
CA ASP A 12 -3.85 15.31 -5.83
C ASP A 12 -3.96 15.78 -7.30
N ALA A 13 -2.82 16.05 -7.94
CA ALA A 13 -2.79 16.54 -9.32
C ALA A 13 -3.09 15.46 -10.36
N LEU A 14 -2.63 14.23 -10.14
CA LEU A 14 -2.63 13.17 -11.16
C LEU A 14 -3.54 11.98 -10.85
N SER A 15 -4.46 12.10 -9.89
CA SER A 15 -5.31 11.00 -9.43
C SER A 15 -6.00 10.21 -10.56
N VAL A 16 -6.61 10.90 -11.53
CA VAL A 16 -7.27 10.24 -12.66
C VAL A 16 -6.26 9.63 -13.61
N ARG A 17 -5.19 10.37 -13.93
CA ARG A 17 -4.14 9.90 -14.85
C ARG A 17 -3.41 8.68 -14.29
N TYR A 18 -3.24 8.62 -12.97
CA TYR A 18 -2.66 7.46 -12.30
C TYR A 18 -3.52 6.21 -12.50
N ASP A 19 -4.82 6.31 -12.30
CA ASP A 19 -5.74 5.19 -12.53
C ASP A 19 -5.75 4.75 -14.00
N GLU A 20 -5.71 5.70 -14.95
CA GLU A 20 -5.63 5.40 -16.38
C GLU A 20 -4.32 4.69 -16.76
N ALA A 21 -3.21 5.09 -16.13
CA ALA A 21 -1.89 4.51 -16.40
C ALA A 21 -1.73 3.11 -15.81
N TYR A 22 -2.22 2.88 -14.59
CA TYR A 22 -1.88 1.69 -13.81
C TYR A 22 -3.06 0.83 -13.40
N GLY A 23 -4.28 1.37 -13.32
CA GLY A 23 -5.46 0.67 -12.78
C GLY A 23 -5.90 -0.56 -13.58
N GLY A 24 -5.49 -0.67 -14.82
CA GLY A 24 -5.80 -1.80 -15.72
C GLY A 24 -4.73 -2.89 -15.79
N GLU A 25 -3.63 -2.78 -15.04
CA GLU A 25 -2.54 -3.75 -15.12
C GLU A 25 -2.93 -5.14 -14.61
N SER A 26 -2.60 -6.17 -15.38
CA SER A 26 -2.95 -7.56 -15.10
C SER A 26 -2.39 -8.09 -13.76
N LYS A 27 -1.28 -7.53 -13.27
CA LYS A 27 -0.68 -7.88 -11.98
C LYS A 27 -1.64 -7.68 -10.80
N TYR A 28 -2.40 -6.59 -10.79
CA TYR A 28 -3.38 -6.34 -9.72
C TYR A 28 -4.46 -7.41 -9.69
N ARG A 29 -4.92 -7.87 -10.83
CA ARG A 29 -5.92 -8.95 -10.89
C ARG A 29 -5.37 -10.24 -10.26
N THR A 30 -4.15 -10.63 -10.63
CA THR A 30 -3.49 -11.80 -10.05
C THR A 30 -3.34 -11.68 -8.53
N TRP A 31 -2.89 -10.54 -8.04
CA TRP A 31 -2.72 -10.32 -6.60
C TRP A 31 -4.04 -10.33 -5.83
N ILE A 32 -5.07 -9.70 -6.40
CA ILE A 32 -6.41 -9.70 -5.79
C ILE A 32 -6.98 -11.12 -5.72
N ASP A 33 -6.87 -11.91 -6.79
CA ASP A 33 -7.31 -13.30 -6.80
C ASP A 33 -6.57 -14.12 -5.70
N GLN A 34 -5.26 -13.92 -5.54
CA GLN A 34 -4.47 -14.54 -4.47
C GLN A 34 -4.87 -14.08 -3.05
N LEU A 35 -5.21 -12.78 -2.87
CA LEU A 35 -5.73 -12.27 -1.60
C LEU A 35 -7.06 -12.93 -1.25
N LEU A 36 -7.99 -13.00 -2.21
CA LEU A 36 -9.30 -13.61 -2.02
C LEU A 36 -9.22 -15.10 -1.70
N GLU A 37 -8.22 -15.84 -2.24
CA GLU A 37 -7.99 -17.25 -1.91
C GLU A 37 -7.45 -17.45 -0.48
N ARG A 38 -6.74 -16.46 0.09
CA ARG A 38 -6.07 -16.56 1.39
C ARG A 38 -6.85 -15.94 2.55
N PHE A 39 -7.77 -15.03 2.25
CA PHE A 39 -8.54 -14.34 3.28
C PHE A 39 -9.78 -15.15 3.66
N ASP A 40 -10.07 -15.17 4.95
CA ASP A 40 -11.33 -15.70 5.45
C ASP A 40 -12.50 -14.80 5.02
N ASP A 41 -13.69 -15.37 4.80
CA ASP A 41 -14.88 -14.61 4.43
C ASP A 41 -15.17 -13.49 5.44
N GLY A 42 -15.48 -12.30 4.93
CA GLY A 42 -15.79 -11.16 5.76
C GLY A 42 -14.59 -10.55 6.51
N SER A 43 -13.36 -10.84 6.08
CA SER A 43 -12.14 -10.30 6.69
C SER A 43 -12.17 -8.77 6.76
N ARG A 44 -11.61 -8.21 7.84
CA ARG A 44 -11.35 -6.77 8.01
C ARG A 44 -10.01 -6.46 7.38
N VAL A 45 -10.02 -5.67 6.33
CA VAL A 45 -8.82 -5.36 5.55
C VAL A 45 -8.50 -3.88 5.64
N LEU A 46 -7.25 -3.54 5.99
CA LEU A 46 -6.71 -2.20 5.88
C LEU A 46 -5.92 -2.07 4.56
N ASP A 47 -6.28 -1.10 3.74
CA ASP A 47 -5.58 -0.75 2.51
C ASP A 47 -4.80 0.56 2.74
N VAL A 48 -3.47 0.46 2.91
CA VAL A 48 -2.58 1.58 3.21
C VAL A 48 -2.06 2.18 1.91
N GLY A 49 -2.40 3.44 1.65
CA GLY A 49 -2.18 4.10 0.37
C GLY A 49 -3.20 3.64 -0.67
N CYS A 50 -4.48 3.66 -0.29
CA CYS A 50 -5.57 3.07 -1.08
C CYS A 50 -5.86 3.79 -2.40
N GLY A 51 -5.29 4.97 -2.63
CA GLY A 51 -5.57 5.78 -3.81
C GLY A 51 -7.07 6.05 -3.97
N SER A 52 -7.59 5.91 -5.17
CA SER A 52 -9.02 6.03 -5.49
C SER A 52 -9.86 4.80 -5.09
N GLY A 53 -9.27 3.83 -4.39
CA GLY A 53 -9.90 2.56 -4.04
C GLY A 53 -9.93 1.54 -5.19
N LEU A 54 -9.34 1.89 -6.32
CA LEU A 54 -9.30 1.03 -7.52
C LEU A 54 -7.90 0.44 -7.76
N PRO A 55 -7.81 -0.84 -8.12
CA PRO A 55 -8.90 -1.82 -8.18
C PRO A 55 -9.15 -2.52 -6.83
N LEU A 56 -8.19 -2.42 -5.87
CA LEU A 56 -8.10 -3.29 -4.69
C LEU A 56 -9.31 -3.17 -3.76
N ALA A 57 -9.57 -1.99 -3.22
CA ALA A 57 -10.66 -1.81 -2.24
C ALA A 57 -12.01 -2.18 -2.85
N ARG A 58 -12.23 -1.86 -4.14
CA ARG A 58 -13.46 -2.22 -4.86
C ARG A 58 -13.68 -3.72 -4.94
N GLU A 59 -12.67 -4.46 -5.37
CA GLU A 59 -12.79 -5.92 -5.57
C GLU A 59 -12.94 -6.66 -4.21
N LEU A 60 -12.18 -6.24 -3.18
CA LEU A 60 -12.30 -6.79 -1.84
C LEU A 60 -13.68 -6.50 -1.21
N ALA A 61 -14.19 -5.27 -1.34
CA ALA A 61 -15.51 -4.91 -0.84
C ALA A 61 -16.63 -5.67 -1.58
N ALA A 62 -16.50 -5.84 -2.91
CA ALA A 62 -17.42 -6.63 -3.73
C ALA A 62 -17.42 -8.12 -3.33
N ALA A 63 -16.31 -8.64 -2.86
CA ALA A 63 -16.19 -10.01 -2.32
C ALA A 63 -16.71 -10.15 -0.88
N GLY A 64 -17.20 -9.05 -0.26
CA GLY A 64 -17.80 -9.08 1.07
C GLY A 64 -16.84 -8.81 2.24
N HIS A 65 -15.63 -8.38 1.97
CA HIS A 65 -14.68 -7.97 3.01
C HIS A 65 -15.00 -6.56 3.54
N ALA A 66 -14.73 -6.33 4.83
CA ALA A 66 -14.83 -4.99 5.45
C ALA A 66 -13.53 -4.22 5.21
N VAL A 67 -13.53 -3.34 4.21
CA VAL A 67 -12.34 -2.60 3.78
C VAL A 67 -12.31 -1.21 4.40
N THR A 68 -11.16 -0.87 5.00
CA THR A 68 -10.81 0.49 5.42
C THR A 68 -9.61 0.95 4.59
N GLY A 69 -9.78 1.94 3.74
CA GLY A 69 -8.70 2.54 2.95
C GLY A 69 -8.15 3.81 3.59
N VAL A 70 -6.85 4.00 3.53
CA VAL A 70 -6.18 5.22 4.03
C VAL A 70 -5.31 5.80 2.93
N ASP A 71 -5.39 7.10 2.72
CA ASP A 71 -4.52 7.84 1.80
C ASP A 71 -4.27 9.26 2.32
N ILE A 72 -3.12 9.82 1.97
CA ILE A 72 -2.74 11.20 2.31
C ILE A 72 -3.36 12.23 1.37
N SER A 73 -3.79 11.83 0.17
CA SER A 73 -4.37 12.69 -0.85
C SER A 73 -5.87 12.89 -0.63
N GLU A 74 -6.29 14.14 -0.47
CA GLU A 74 -7.71 14.50 -0.35
C GLU A 74 -8.48 14.15 -1.64
N VAL A 75 -7.85 14.32 -2.79
CA VAL A 75 -8.45 14.02 -4.10
C VAL A 75 -8.69 12.52 -4.23
N GLN A 76 -7.71 11.70 -3.85
CA GLN A 76 -7.85 10.23 -3.85
C GLN A 76 -8.99 9.79 -2.93
N ILE A 77 -9.01 10.24 -1.69
CA ILE A 77 -10.05 9.86 -0.72
C ILE A 77 -11.45 10.30 -1.16
N ARG A 78 -11.60 11.50 -1.72
CA ARG A 78 -12.89 11.93 -2.25
C ARG A 78 -13.37 11.01 -3.38
N ARG A 79 -12.50 10.68 -4.34
CA ARG A 79 -12.80 9.75 -5.43
C ARG A 79 -13.09 8.34 -4.92
N ALA A 80 -12.31 7.86 -3.95
CA ALA A 80 -12.51 6.53 -3.36
C ALA A 80 -13.91 6.38 -2.75
N ARG A 81 -14.39 7.40 -2.02
CA ARG A 81 -15.74 7.41 -1.46
C ARG A 81 -16.86 7.40 -2.51
N GLU A 82 -16.61 8.04 -3.66
CA GLU A 82 -17.55 8.06 -4.80
C GLU A 82 -17.55 6.72 -5.56
N LEU A 83 -16.36 6.14 -5.78
CA LEU A 83 -16.17 4.95 -6.61
C LEU A 83 -16.43 3.63 -5.87
N VAL A 84 -16.22 3.61 -4.55
CA VAL A 84 -16.36 2.42 -3.70
C VAL A 84 -17.16 2.76 -2.42
N PRO A 85 -18.45 3.11 -2.52
CA PRO A 85 -19.25 3.54 -1.37
C PRO A 85 -19.50 2.42 -0.33
N GLN A 86 -19.09 1.18 -0.61
CA GLN A 86 -19.20 0.03 0.30
C GLN A 86 -18.03 -0.06 1.28
N ALA A 87 -16.92 0.67 1.04
CA ALA A 87 -15.74 0.69 1.90
C ALA A 87 -15.65 1.99 2.72
N GLU A 88 -14.88 1.95 3.79
CA GLU A 88 -14.57 3.14 4.61
C GLU A 88 -13.26 3.77 4.13
N PHE A 89 -13.20 5.11 4.07
CA PHE A 89 -12.00 5.81 3.63
C PHE A 89 -11.62 6.94 4.59
N VAL A 90 -10.35 6.95 5.01
CA VAL A 90 -9.77 7.88 5.97
C VAL A 90 -8.70 8.72 5.29
N LEU A 91 -8.87 10.05 5.31
CA LEU A 91 -7.81 10.98 4.90
C LEU A 91 -6.82 11.12 6.05
N ALA A 92 -5.65 10.51 5.92
CA ALA A 92 -4.61 10.58 6.94
C ALA A 92 -3.23 10.22 6.37
N ASP A 93 -2.19 10.69 7.05
CA ASP A 93 -0.83 10.16 6.89
C ASP A 93 -0.74 8.79 7.59
N ALA A 94 -0.44 7.75 6.82
CA ALA A 94 -0.37 6.38 7.33
C ALA A 94 0.63 6.21 8.49
N ALA A 95 1.71 6.99 8.49
CA ALA A 95 2.71 6.95 9.57
C ALA A 95 2.17 7.50 10.92
N SER A 96 1.09 8.29 10.89
CA SER A 96 0.47 8.90 12.07
C SER A 96 -0.73 8.12 12.62
N LEU A 97 -1.11 7.01 11.98
CA LEU A 97 -2.26 6.22 12.38
C LEU A 97 -1.99 5.40 13.65
N ASP A 98 -3.04 5.23 14.43
CA ASP A 98 -3.04 4.36 15.61
C ASP A 98 -4.37 3.57 15.63
N PHE A 99 -4.30 2.30 15.22
CA PHE A 99 -5.41 1.37 15.33
C PHE A 99 -5.21 0.42 16.52
N ALA A 100 -6.30 -0.08 17.06
CA ALA A 100 -6.25 -1.04 18.15
C ALA A 100 -5.51 -2.33 17.72
N ALA A 101 -4.82 -2.97 18.66
CA ALA A 101 -4.13 -4.23 18.40
C ALA A 101 -5.11 -5.32 17.92
N GLY A 102 -4.76 -6.02 16.85
CA GLY A 102 -5.58 -7.10 16.28
C GLY A 102 -6.88 -6.64 15.62
N SER A 103 -6.97 -5.35 15.22
CA SER A 103 -8.19 -4.82 14.56
C SER A 103 -8.38 -5.29 13.12
N PHE A 104 -7.31 -5.78 12.47
CA PHE A 104 -7.39 -6.24 11.09
C PHE A 104 -6.98 -7.70 10.93
N ASP A 105 -7.65 -8.37 9.99
CA ASP A 105 -7.33 -9.72 9.56
C ASP A 105 -6.25 -9.71 8.47
N ALA A 106 -6.21 -8.63 7.69
CA ALA A 106 -5.17 -8.36 6.70
C ALA A 106 -4.86 -6.86 6.58
N VAL A 107 -3.62 -6.56 6.21
CA VAL A 107 -3.16 -5.23 5.79
C VAL A 107 -2.51 -5.36 4.43
N VAL A 108 -2.92 -4.54 3.48
CA VAL A 108 -2.36 -4.49 2.13
C VAL A 108 -1.78 -3.11 1.88
N SER A 109 -0.67 -3.02 1.17
CA SER A 109 -0.07 -1.74 0.78
C SER A 109 0.67 -1.90 -0.55
N PHE A 110 0.03 -1.51 -1.64
CA PHE A 110 0.65 -1.56 -2.96
C PHE A 110 1.15 -0.18 -3.37
N TYR A 111 2.46 -0.07 -3.62
CA TYR A 111 3.16 1.15 -4.09
C TYR A 111 3.03 2.39 -3.20
N ALA A 112 2.70 2.22 -1.90
CA ALA A 112 2.56 3.35 -0.99
C ALA A 112 3.74 3.49 -0.03
N LEU A 113 4.28 2.40 0.51
CA LEU A 113 5.40 2.45 1.46
C LEU A 113 6.62 3.16 0.89
N ILE A 114 6.88 3.03 -0.40
CA ILE A 114 7.98 3.66 -1.13
C ILE A 114 7.89 5.20 -1.18
N HIS A 115 6.79 5.78 -0.72
CA HIS A 115 6.56 7.23 -0.62
C HIS A 115 6.71 7.77 0.81
N LEU A 116 7.17 6.94 1.75
CA LEU A 116 7.47 7.36 3.12
C LEU A 116 8.98 7.45 3.36
N PRO A 117 9.47 8.35 4.22
CA PRO A 117 10.83 8.27 4.73
C PRO A 117 11.13 6.90 5.34
N GLN A 118 12.36 6.39 5.16
CA GLN A 118 12.69 5.01 5.54
C GLN A 118 12.55 4.72 7.04
N ASP A 119 12.78 5.69 7.90
CA ASP A 119 12.53 5.57 9.34
C ASP A 119 11.04 5.45 9.66
N GLU A 120 10.19 6.19 8.94
CA GLU A 120 8.73 6.08 9.04
C GLU A 120 8.22 4.75 8.48
N GLN A 121 8.80 4.22 7.38
CA GLN A 121 8.49 2.89 6.89
C GLN A 121 8.70 1.83 7.97
N ARG A 122 9.86 1.85 8.65
CA ARG A 122 10.15 0.90 9.73
C ARG A 122 9.17 1.03 10.91
N GLN A 123 8.78 2.25 11.26
CA GLN A 123 7.80 2.47 12.32
C GLN A 123 6.41 1.97 11.90
N LEU A 124 6.00 2.23 10.66
CA LEU A 124 4.71 1.77 10.13
C LEU A 124 4.64 0.23 10.08
N LEU A 125 5.72 -0.45 9.71
CA LEU A 125 5.78 -1.92 9.74
C LEU A 125 5.54 -2.48 11.15
N ARG A 126 6.12 -1.85 12.20
CA ARG A 126 5.84 -2.23 13.60
C ARG A 126 4.39 -2.00 14.01
N ASN A 127 3.82 -0.89 13.56
CA ASN A 127 2.42 -0.56 13.81
C ASN A 127 1.50 -1.59 13.10
N ILE A 128 1.75 -1.89 11.83
CA ILE A 128 1.03 -2.91 11.06
C ILE A 128 1.07 -4.27 11.76
N ALA A 129 2.24 -4.70 12.24
CA ALA A 129 2.36 -5.95 12.99
C ALA A 129 1.50 -5.97 14.27
N THR A 130 1.31 -4.80 14.91
CA THR A 130 0.43 -4.66 16.06
C THR A 130 -1.05 -4.69 15.66
N TRP A 131 -1.42 -4.01 14.59
CA TRP A 131 -2.81 -3.91 14.11
C TRP A 131 -3.37 -5.22 13.57
N LEU A 132 -2.51 -6.08 13.01
CA LEU A 132 -2.90 -7.41 12.55
C LEU A 132 -3.29 -8.31 13.73
N ARG A 133 -4.31 -9.16 13.57
CA ARG A 133 -4.54 -10.27 14.50
C ARG A 133 -3.44 -11.34 14.39
N PRO A 134 -3.23 -12.18 15.40
CA PRO A 134 -2.40 -13.38 15.23
C PRO A 134 -2.87 -14.21 14.02
N GLY A 135 -1.93 -14.65 13.19
CA GLY A 135 -2.21 -15.32 11.92
C GLY A 135 -2.66 -14.40 10.77
N GLY A 136 -2.78 -13.08 10.98
CA GLY A 136 -3.18 -12.12 9.95
C GLY A 136 -2.10 -11.88 8.89
N TRP A 137 -2.52 -11.46 7.69
CA TRP A 137 -1.67 -11.25 6.52
C TRP A 137 -1.23 -9.81 6.37
N PHE A 138 0.03 -9.62 6.01
CA PHE A 138 0.56 -8.36 5.48
C PHE A 138 1.08 -8.59 4.07
N VAL A 139 0.55 -7.83 3.10
CA VAL A 139 0.97 -7.94 1.69
C VAL A 139 1.35 -6.56 1.19
N CYS A 140 2.57 -6.41 0.70
CA CYS A 140 3.04 -5.10 0.26
C CYS A 140 4.02 -5.16 -0.89
N THR A 141 4.08 -4.07 -1.67
CA THR A 141 5.19 -3.82 -2.58
C THR A 141 6.18 -2.85 -1.96
N MET A 142 7.48 -3.16 -2.08
CA MET A 142 8.59 -2.32 -1.62
C MET A 142 9.69 -2.30 -2.69
N GLY A 143 10.70 -1.43 -2.54
CA GLY A 143 11.79 -1.33 -3.50
C GLY A 143 12.60 -2.63 -3.64
N GLU A 144 13.04 -2.93 -4.84
CA GLU A 144 14.00 -4.00 -5.13
C GLU A 144 15.43 -3.50 -4.91
N GLN A 145 15.73 -2.27 -5.37
CA GLN A 145 17.01 -1.58 -5.18
C GLN A 145 16.83 -0.36 -4.28
N ALA A 146 17.87 0.01 -3.56
CA ALA A 146 17.82 1.23 -2.73
C ALA A 146 17.88 2.46 -3.62
N TRP A 147 16.90 3.37 -3.44
CA TRP A 147 16.89 4.66 -4.09
C TRP A 147 16.06 5.68 -3.29
N THR A 148 16.52 6.93 -3.27
CA THR A 148 15.77 8.06 -2.71
C THR A 148 15.98 9.27 -3.60
N GLY A 149 14.90 9.88 -4.06
CA GLY A 149 14.97 11.03 -4.96
C GLY A 149 13.60 11.56 -5.37
N VAL A 150 13.67 12.57 -6.24
CA VAL A 150 12.49 13.19 -6.84
C VAL A 150 12.56 13.01 -8.35
N ASP A 151 11.49 12.53 -8.93
CA ASP A 151 11.22 12.68 -10.36
C ASP A 151 10.46 14.00 -10.55
N GLY A 152 11.00 14.88 -11.37
CA GLY A 152 10.41 16.20 -11.64
C GLY A 152 9.33 16.20 -12.73
N ASP A 153 9.14 15.07 -13.41
CA ASP A 153 8.22 14.95 -14.56
C ASP A 153 7.40 13.64 -14.52
N TRP A 154 6.91 13.28 -13.33
CA TRP A 154 6.19 12.03 -13.13
C TRP A 154 5.01 11.89 -14.09
N LEU A 155 4.95 10.75 -14.77
CA LEU A 155 3.96 10.46 -15.81
C LEU A 155 3.96 11.48 -16.96
N ASP A 156 5.11 12.05 -17.35
CA ASP A 156 5.24 13.07 -18.41
C ASP A 156 4.25 14.25 -18.21
N SER A 157 4.15 14.76 -16.99
CA SER A 157 3.11 15.72 -16.59
C SER A 157 3.65 17.05 -16.08
N GLY A 158 4.97 17.16 -15.86
CA GLY A 158 5.60 18.28 -15.16
C GLY A 158 5.33 18.30 -13.65
N VAL A 159 4.69 17.26 -13.11
CA VAL A 159 4.41 17.10 -11.68
C VAL A 159 5.52 16.30 -11.01
N SER A 160 6.03 16.81 -9.89
CA SER A 160 7.07 16.11 -9.12
C SER A 160 6.48 15.00 -8.26
N MET A 161 7.21 13.87 -8.19
CA MET A 161 6.94 12.78 -7.26
C MET A 161 8.21 12.38 -6.52
N TRP A 162 8.08 12.10 -5.23
CA TRP A 162 9.18 11.66 -4.39
C TRP A 162 9.05 10.19 -4.02
N TRP A 163 10.18 9.49 -4.05
CA TRP A 163 10.31 8.10 -3.63
C TRP A 163 11.47 7.92 -2.66
N SER A 164 11.33 6.94 -1.77
CA SER A 164 12.39 6.49 -0.89
C SER A 164 12.20 5.02 -0.58
N HIS A 165 13.07 4.20 -1.09
CA HIS A 165 13.01 2.77 -0.80
C HIS A 165 14.41 2.19 -0.56
N ALA A 166 14.46 1.18 0.30
CA ALA A 166 15.62 0.36 0.53
C ALA A 166 15.66 -0.79 -0.49
N ASP A 167 16.76 -1.52 -0.51
CA ASP A 167 16.88 -2.76 -1.29
C ASP A 167 16.03 -3.91 -0.71
N ALA A 168 15.82 -4.96 -1.51
CA ALA A 168 14.99 -6.11 -1.16
C ALA A 168 15.43 -6.80 0.13
N GLY A 169 16.73 -6.95 0.35
CA GLY A 169 17.27 -7.60 1.56
C GLY A 169 17.00 -6.79 2.82
N THR A 170 17.20 -5.47 2.74
CA THR A 170 16.90 -4.53 3.82
C THR A 170 15.41 -4.50 4.14
N ASN A 171 14.54 -4.43 3.12
CA ASN A 171 13.09 -4.45 3.29
C ASN A 171 12.62 -5.74 3.96
N ARG A 172 13.12 -6.91 3.53
CA ARG A 172 12.85 -8.19 4.18
C ARG A 172 13.27 -8.19 5.66
N GLY A 173 14.45 -7.60 5.95
CA GLY A 173 14.95 -7.44 7.32
C GLY A 173 14.00 -6.61 8.19
N TRP A 174 13.53 -5.46 7.71
CA TRP A 174 12.59 -4.60 8.43
C TRP A 174 11.24 -5.27 8.69
N ILE A 175 10.71 -6.03 7.73
CA ILE A 175 9.50 -6.82 7.92
C ILE A 175 9.71 -7.84 9.06
N ALA A 176 10.84 -8.56 9.05
CA ALA A 176 11.16 -9.53 10.11
C ALA A 176 11.38 -8.85 11.48
N GLU A 177 12.09 -7.72 11.54
CA GLU A 177 12.30 -6.92 12.76
C GLU A 177 10.98 -6.40 13.36
N SER A 178 9.94 -6.21 12.55
CA SER A 178 8.62 -5.81 13.05
C SER A 178 7.85 -6.95 13.74
N GLY A 179 8.36 -8.18 13.66
CA GLY A 179 7.72 -9.38 14.23
C GLY A 179 6.86 -10.15 13.23
N LEU A 180 6.88 -9.77 11.95
CA LEU A 180 6.22 -10.49 10.87
C LEU A 180 7.16 -11.53 10.25
N VAL A 181 6.58 -12.63 9.74
CA VAL A 181 7.33 -13.66 9.03
C VAL A 181 7.04 -13.56 7.53
N VAL A 182 8.07 -13.32 6.72
CA VAL A 182 7.94 -13.33 5.27
C VAL A 182 7.82 -14.77 4.80
N GLU A 183 6.65 -15.14 4.29
CA GLU A 183 6.37 -16.47 3.76
C GLU A 183 6.72 -16.58 2.28
N GLU A 184 6.40 -15.54 1.48
CA GLU A 184 6.67 -15.49 0.04
C GLU A 184 7.21 -14.12 -0.35
N GLN A 185 8.03 -14.08 -1.39
CA GLN A 185 8.45 -12.84 -2.04
C GLN A 185 8.63 -13.07 -3.53
N GLU A 186 8.26 -12.06 -4.33
CA GLU A 186 8.29 -12.12 -5.78
C GLU A 186 8.85 -10.80 -6.34
N PHE A 187 9.68 -10.89 -7.39
CA PHE A 187 10.10 -9.71 -8.15
C PHE A 187 9.03 -9.37 -9.19
N VAL A 188 8.55 -8.14 -9.13
CA VAL A 188 7.55 -7.58 -10.05
C VAL A 188 8.27 -6.66 -11.02
N ALA A 189 8.49 -7.13 -12.25
CA ALA A 189 9.17 -6.37 -13.29
C ALA A 189 8.31 -5.20 -13.79
N GLU A 190 8.93 -4.02 -13.92
CA GLU A 190 8.30 -2.78 -14.41
C GLU A 190 9.30 -2.02 -15.28
N GLY A 191 9.17 -2.16 -16.60
CA GLY A 191 10.15 -1.62 -17.55
C GLY A 191 11.54 -2.20 -17.29
N ASP A 192 12.52 -1.32 -17.11
CA ASP A 192 13.92 -1.69 -16.85
C ASP A 192 14.24 -1.90 -15.35
N SER A 193 13.24 -1.83 -14.47
CA SER A 193 13.37 -1.95 -13.02
C SER A 193 12.21 -2.77 -12.45
N GLY A 194 11.92 -2.64 -11.17
CA GLY A 194 10.76 -3.29 -10.54
C GLY A 194 10.72 -3.12 -9.04
N HIS A 195 9.76 -3.79 -8.46
CA HIS A 195 9.54 -3.82 -7.02
C HIS A 195 9.49 -5.25 -6.51
N MET A 196 9.64 -5.41 -5.21
CA MET A 196 9.41 -6.70 -4.54
C MET A 196 8.01 -6.72 -3.96
N LEU A 197 7.23 -7.74 -4.30
CA LEU A 197 6.01 -8.10 -3.59
C LEU A 197 6.37 -9.03 -2.44
N PHE A 198 5.95 -8.68 -1.22
CA PHE A 198 6.12 -9.50 -0.03
C PHE A 198 4.77 -9.97 0.49
N TRP A 199 4.70 -11.26 0.82
CA TRP A 199 3.64 -11.87 1.60
C TRP A 199 4.20 -12.22 2.97
N ALA A 200 3.71 -11.56 3.99
CA ALA A 200 4.17 -11.78 5.35
C ALA A 200 2.99 -12.07 6.27
N ARG A 201 3.25 -12.68 7.40
CA ARG A 201 2.23 -13.11 8.35
C ARG A 201 2.59 -12.75 9.77
N ARG A 202 1.63 -12.30 10.55
CA ARG A 202 1.79 -12.22 11.99
C ARG A 202 1.74 -13.63 12.58
N PRO A 203 2.74 -14.09 13.36
CA PRO A 203 2.68 -15.38 14.04
C PRO A 203 1.45 -15.51 14.95
N PHE A 204 1.04 -16.78 15.19
CA PHE A 204 -0.08 -17.10 16.10
C PHE A 204 0.26 -16.85 17.57
#